data_02be906a4b6fa9c510cc800a87a00ad2
#
_entry.id   02be906a4b6fa9c510cc800a87a00ad2
#
_cell.length_a   1.000
_cell.length_b   1.000
_cell.length_c   1.000
_cell.angle_alpha   90.00
_cell.angle_beta   90.00
_cell.angle_gamma   90.00
#
_symmetry.space_group_name_H-M   'P 1'
#
loop_
_entity.id
_entity.type
_entity.pdbx_description
1 polymer ?
#
loop_
_entity_poly.entity_id
_entity_poly.type
_entity_poly.pdbx_seq_one_letter_code
_entity_poly.pdbx_strand_id
1 'polypeptide(L)'
;MVAIQDQFARIRTFIFDIDGVLTDGSISLLATGERFRTVSIRDTYAIEQAVKAGYRVAIVSASNAEGVRNWLATMGVTDVFMGGPSDQKLNAYLGYMARDALEESEILYMGDDLPDCPILNRPDVLSTCPADAVAEVQAICQYISPKSGGHEAARDVIEQVMRAQGKWGV
;
A
#
# COMPACT_ATOMS: atom_id res chain seq x y z
N MET A 1 13.29 18.77 -8.99
CA MET A 1 12.76 17.48 -8.56
C MET A 1 13.67 16.93 -7.48
N VAL A 2 13.13 16.56 -6.32
CA VAL A 2 13.88 15.83 -5.28
C VAL A 2 14.19 14.44 -5.82
N ALA A 3 15.41 13.93 -5.61
CA ALA A 3 15.73 12.57 -6.06
C ALA A 3 14.84 11.56 -5.33
N ILE A 4 14.42 10.50 -5.99
CA ILE A 4 13.54 9.47 -5.40
C ILE A 4 14.17 8.85 -4.14
N GLN A 5 15.49 8.73 -4.10
CA GLN A 5 16.23 8.22 -2.94
C GLN A 5 16.09 9.12 -1.71
N ASP A 6 16.06 10.44 -1.91
CA ASP A 6 15.87 11.41 -0.82
C ASP A 6 14.43 11.34 -0.28
N GLN A 7 13.46 11.01 -1.14
CA GLN A 7 12.07 10.77 -0.72
C GLN A 7 11.98 9.47 0.09
N PHE A 8 12.54 8.36 -0.40
CA PHE A 8 12.59 7.09 0.35
C PHE A 8 13.23 7.26 1.74
N ALA A 9 14.26 8.08 1.86
CA ALA A 9 14.93 8.33 3.14
C ALA A 9 14.03 8.99 4.21
N ARG A 10 12.93 9.64 3.80
CA ARG A 10 12.00 10.34 4.71
C ARG A 10 10.82 9.50 5.16
N ILE A 11 10.47 8.44 4.44
CA ILE A 11 9.25 7.66 4.69
C ILE A 11 9.25 7.04 6.09
N ARG A 12 8.10 7.17 6.77
CA ARG A 12 7.80 6.58 8.07
C ARG A 12 6.54 5.72 8.05
N THR A 13 5.68 5.96 7.04
CA THR A 13 4.38 5.32 6.94
C THR A 13 4.19 4.75 5.53
N PHE A 14 3.85 3.48 5.46
CA PHE A 14 3.40 2.82 4.24
C PHE A 14 1.89 2.70 4.27
N ILE A 15 1.22 3.06 3.19
CA ILE A 15 -0.22 2.86 3.01
C ILE A 15 -0.43 2.12 1.69
N PHE A 16 -1.13 0.99 1.75
CA PHE A 16 -1.40 0.15 0.59
C PHE A 16 -2.90 0.01 0.34
N ASP A 17 -3.29 -0.06 -0.94
CA ASP A 17 -4.54 -0.73 -1.31
C ASP A 17 -4.36 -2.25 -1.22
N ILE A 18 -5.43 -3.01 -1.38
CA ILE A 18 -5.44 -4.47 -1.36
C ILE A 18 -5.51 -5.04 -2.78
N ASP A 19 -6.65 -4.82 -3.44
CA ASP A 19 -6.94 -5.46 -4.72
C ASP A 19 -6.14 -4.77 -5.83
N GLY A 20 -5.21 -5.49 -6.47
CA GLY A 20 -4.27 -4.96 -7.45
C GLY A 20 -2.92 -4.46 -6.88
N VAL A 21 -2.77 -4.40 -5.55
CA VAL A 21 -1.51 -4.02 -4.87
C VAL A 21 -0.95 -5.19 -4.05
N LEU A 22 -1.67 -5.60 -3.00
CA LEU A 22 -1.30 -6.77 -2.17
C LEU A 22 -1.78 -8.08 -2.78
N THR A 23 -2.70 -8.01 -3.73
CA THR A 23 -3.18 -9.11 -4.58
C THR A 23 -2.96 -8.76 -6.05
N ASP A 24 -3.20 -9.72 -6.94
CA ASP A 24 -3.14 -9.52 -8.40
C ASP A 24 -4.40 -8.85 -8.99
N GLY A 25 -5.28 -8.31 -8.15
CA GLY A 25 -6.55 -7.70 -8.56
C GLY A 25 -7.65 -8.72 -8.91
N SER A 26 -7.35 -10.01 -8.94
CA SER A 26 -8.31 -11.05 -9.26
C SER A 26 -9.08 -11.52 -8.02
N ILE A 27 -10.35 -11.84 -8.21
CA ILE A 27 -11.20 -12.46 -7.20
C ILE A 27 -11.76 -13.77 -7.75
N SER A 28 -11.47 -14.87 -7.08
CA SER A 28 -12.10 -16.17 -7.35
C SER A 28 -13.43 -16.25 -6.61
N LEU A 29 -14.51 -16.61 -7.35
CA LEU A 29 -15.86 -16.75 -6.82
C LEU A 29 -16.24 -18.23 -6.75
N LEU A 30 -16.67 -18.68 -5.56
CA LEU A 30 -17.29 -19.98 -5.40
C LEU A 30 -18.79 -19.92 -5.68
N ALA A 31 -19.39 -21.08 -5.98
CA ALA A 31 -20.83 -21.21 -6.13
C ALA A 31 -21.61 -20.83 -4.85
N THR A 32 -20.98 -20.87 -3.70
CA THR A 32 -21.52 -20.43 -2.40
C THR A 32 -21.58 -18.90 -2.25
N GLY A 33 -20.94 -18.14 -3.17
CA GLY A 33 -20.78 -16.69 -3.07
C GLY A 33 -19.53 -16.26 -2.29
N GLU A 34 -18.75 -17.18 -1.74
CA GLU A 34 -17.49 -16.89 -1.10
C GLU A 34 -16.46 -16.38 -2.11
N ARG A 35 -15.59 -15.46 -1.65
CA ARG A 35 -14.59 -14.81 -2.46
C ARG A 35 -13.20 -15.12 -1.93
N PHE A 36 -12.30 -15.55 -2.80
CA PHE A 36 -10.90 -15.80 -2.46
C PHE A 36 -9.99 -14.79 -3.13
N ARG A 37 -8.91 -14.47 -2.45
CA ARG A 37 -7.78 -13.70 -2.94
C ARG A 37 -6.50 -14.46 -2.65
N THR A 38 -5.53 -14.31 -3.52
CA THR A 38 -4.17 -14.82 -3.31
C THR A 38 -3.27 -13.67 -2.88
N VAL A 39 -2.50 -13.88 -1.83
CA VAL A 39 -1.52 -12.92 -1.32
C VAL A 39 -0.11 -13.49 -1.40
N SER A 40 0.87 -12.62 -1.57
CA SER A 40 2.28 -13.00 -1.67
C SER A 40 2.89 -13.19 -0.28
N ILE A 41 3.47 -14.36 -0.01
CA ILE A 41 4.25 -14.59 1.22
C ILE A 41 5.48 -13.66 1.28
N ARG A 42 6.01 -13.24 0.13
CA ARG A 42 7.15 -12.33 0.08
C ARG A 42 6.77 -10.90 0.44
N ASP A 43 5.58 -10.45 0.05
CA ASP A 43 5.02 -9.18 0.50
C ASP A 43 4.71 -9.25 2.00
N THR A 44 4.12 -10.36 2.48
CA THR A 44 3.89 -10.61 3.90
C THR A 44 5.16 -10.42 4.72
N TYR A 45 6.27 -11.06 4.30
CA TYR A 45 7.55 -10.93 4.98
C TYR A 45 8.05 -9.48 5.03
N ALA A 46 7.95 -8.73 3.92
CA ALA A 46 8.40 -7.35 3.88
C ALA A 46 7.57 -6.44 4.80
N ILE A 47 6.25 -6.62 4.82
CA ILE A 47 5.35 -5.91 5.73
C ILE A 47 5.73 -6.18 7.20
N GLU A 48 5.95 -7.45 7.55
CA GLU A 48 6.41 -7.81 8.91
C GLU A 48 7.74 -7.14 9.28
N GLN A 49 8.69 -7.09 8.35
CA GLN A 49 9.98 -6.42 8.60
C GLN A 49 9.79 -4.91 8.79
N ALA A 50 8.93 -4.27 7.99
CA ALA A 50 8.61 -2.85 8.15
C ALA A 50 8.00 -2.57 9.53
N VAL A 51 7.01 -3.35 9.95
CA VAL A 51 6.39 -3.22 11.28
C VAL A 51 7.42 -3.43 12.39
N LYS A 52 8.26 -4.47 12.33
CA LYS A 52 9.33 -4.74 13.30
C LYS A 52 10.37 -3.63 13.37
N ALA A 53 10.64 -2.96 12.25
CA ALA A 53 11.58 -1.84 12.16
C ALA A 53 10.97 -0.50 12.61
N GLY A 54 9.71 -0.49 13.07
CA GLY A 54 9.01 0.66 13.63
C GLY A 54 8.32 1.56 12.61
N TYR A 55 8.15 1.11 11.37
CA TYR A 55 7.31 1.82 10.41
C TYR A 55 5.82 1.59 10.72
N ARG A 56 5.02 2.61 10.44
CA ARG A 56 3.57 2.43 10.37
C ARG A 56 3.22 1.75 9.04
N VAL A 57 2.35 0.78 9.10
CA VAL A 57 1.77 0.16 7.91
C VAL A 57 0.25 0.22 8.04
N ALA A 58 -0.40 0.81 7.05
CA ALA A 58 -1.84 0.95 7.02
C ALA A 58 -2.42 0.46 5.68
N ILE A 59 -3.71 0.14 5.72
CA ILE A 59 -4.47 -0.29 4.53
C ILE A 59 -5.65 0.66 4.33
N VAL A 60 -5.84 1.09 3.09
CA VAL A 60 -7.01 1.87 2.65
C VAL A 60 -7.61 1.18 1.43
N SER A 61 -8.72 0.49 1.60
CA SER A 61 -9.35 -0.29 0.53
C SER A 61 -10.87 -0.24 0.57
N ALA A 62 -11.50 -0.25 -0.60
CA ALA A 62 -12.95 -0.41 -0.72
C ALA A 62 -13.41 -1.86 -0.43
N SER A 63 -12.50 -2.81 -0.46
CA SER A 63 -12.78 -4.22 -0.15
C SER A 63 -13.24 -4.40 1.30
N ASN A 64 -14.18 -5.32 1.52
CA ASN A 64 -14.61 -5.74 2.86
C ASN A 64 -14.37 -7.24 3.01
N ALA A 65 -13.12 -7.64 3.12
CA ALA A 65 -12.70 -9.04 3.20
C ALA A 65 -12.14 -9.33 4.59
N GLU A 66 -12.94 -9.96 5.47
CA GLU A 66 -12.54 -10.30 6.84
C GLU A 66 -11.30 -11.20 6.88
N GLY A 67 -11.17 -12.13 5.92
CA GLY A 67 -9.98 -12.98 5.82
C GLY A 67 -8.69 -12.18 5.58
N VAL A 68 -8.78 -11.08 4.81
CA VAL A 68 -7.62 -10.18 4.58
C VAL A 68 -7.31 -9.40 5.85
N ARG A 69 -8.32 -8.91 6.57
CA ARG A 69 -8.12 -8.23 7.86
C ARG A 69 -7.40 -9.13 8.87
N ASN A 70 -7.84 -10.37 8.98
CA ASN A 70 -7.24 -11.36 9.88
C ASN A 70 -5.80 -11.68 9.48
N TRP A 71 -5.52 -11.82 8.19
CA TRP A 71 -4.17 -12.00 7.68
C TRP A 71 -3.26 -10.82 8.01
N LEU A 72 -3.70 -9.58 7.78
CA LEU A 72 -2.96 -8.35 8.12
C LEU A 72 -2.64 -8.27 9.62
N ALA A 73 -3.59 -8.65 10.47
CA ALA A 73 -3.39 -8.67 11.92
C ALA A 73 -2.26 -9.61 12.36
N THR A 74 -2.02 -10.73 11.64
CA THR A 74 -0.89 -11.64 11.96
C THR A 74 0.47 -10.98 11.75
N MET A 75 0.56 -9.94 10.92
CA MET A 75 1.78 -9.16 10.68
C MET A 75 1.93 -7.94 11.61
N GLY A 76 0.94 -7.71 12.49
CA GLY A 76 0.90 -6.54 13.36
C GLY A 76 0.34 -5.29 12.69
N VAL A 77 -0.29 -5.41 11.52
CA VAL A 77 -0.98 -4.30 10.84
C VAL A 77 -2.37 -4.13 11.45
N THR A 78 -2.57 -3.04 12.18
CA THR A 78 -3.82 -2.73 12.90
C THR A 78 -4.61 -1.58 12.29
N ASP A 79 -3.95 -0.72 11.52
CA ASP A 79 -4.55 0.43 10.84
C ASP A 79 -5.15 -0.02 9.50
N VAL A 80 -6.39 -0.55 9.56
CA VAL A 80 -7.05 -1.18 8.41
C VAL A 80 -8.40 -0.52 8.17
N PHE A 81 -8.47 0.33 7.16
CA PHE A 81 -9.65 1.07 6.73
C PHE A 81 -10.25 0.38 5.49
N MET A 82 -11.25 -0.43 5.71
CA MET A 82 -11.87 -1.29 4.70
C MET A 82 -13.39 -1.17 4.71
N GLY A 83 -14.03 -1.43 3.55
CA GLY A 83 -15.47 -1.63 3.45
C GLY A 83 -16.28 -0.35 3.20
N GLY A 84 -15.64 0.76 2.87
CA GLY A 84 -16.30 1.97 2.38
C GLY A 84 -16.50 1.97 0.86
N PRO A 85 -17.37 2.86 0.32
CA PRO A 85 -17.41 3.12 -1.10
C PRO A 85 -16.02 3.52 -1.65
N SER A 86 -15.73 3.15 -2.89
CA SER A 86 -14.42 3.40 -3.51
C SER A 86 -14.06 4.89 -3.61
N ASP A 87 -15.08 5.76 -3.76
CA ASP A 87 -14.94 7.22 -3.77
C ASP A 87 -14.63 7.83 -2.39
N GLN A 88 -14.69 7.03 -1.33
CA GLN A 88 -14.39 7.47 0.04
C GLN A 88 -12.98 7.09 0.52
N LYS A 89 -12.13 6.50 -0.32
CA LYS A 89 -10.74 6.19 0.04
C LYS A 89 -9.99 7.42 0.57
N LEU A 90 -10.18 8.57 -0.07
CA LEU A 90 -9.56 9.83 0.37
C LEU A 90 -10.00 10.23 1.78
N ASN A 91 -11.29 10.05 2.12
CA ASN A 91 -11.79 10.37 3.46
C ASN A 91 -11.17 9.47 4.54
N ALA A 92 -11.03 8.18 4.26
CA ALA A 92 -10.36 7.23 5.15
C ALA A 92 -8.89 7.61 5.37
N TYR A 93 -8.18 7.95 4.29
CA TYR A 93 -6.81 8.43 4.31
C TYR A 93 -6.66 9.70 5.16
N LEU A 94 -7.47 10.73 4.90
CA LEU A 94 -7.44 11.99 5.64
C LEU A 94 -7.80 11.81 7.13
N GLY A 95 -8.76 10.94 7.41
CA GLY A 95 -9.12 10.57 8.78
C GLY A 95 -7.98 9.89 9.52
N TYR A 96 -7.25 8.99 8.85
CA TYR A 96 -6.06 8.35 9.43
C TYR A 96 -4.96 9.37 9.72
N MET A 97 -4.64 10.23 8.76
CA MET A 97 -3.66 11.29 8.94
C MET A 97 -3.98 12.20 10.14
N ALA A 98 -5.24 12.65 10.24
CA ALA A 98 -5.67 13.53 11.32
C ALA A 98 -5.65 12.85 12.69
N ARG A 99 -6.06 11.57 12.75
CA ARG A 99 -6.06 10.78 13.99
C ARG A 99 -4.66 10.65 14.61
N ASP A 100 -3.66 10.40 13.78
CA ASP A 100 -2.30 10.07 14.22
C ASP A 100 -1.30 11.22 14.00
N ALA A 101 -1.78 12.41 13.58
CA ALA A 101 -0.98 13.58 13.27
C ALA A 101 0.21 13.27 12.33
N LEU A 102 -0.09 12.58 11.21
CA LEU A 102 0.93 12.15 10.27
C LEU A 102 1.34 13.29 9.34
N GLU A 103 2.64 13.37 9.06
CA GLU A 103 3.19 14.27 8.05
C GLU A 103 3.12 13.62 6.68
N GLU A 104 2.44 14.27 5.72
CA GLU A 104 2.20 13.70 4.38
C GLU A 104 3.49 13.42 3.61
N SER A 105 4.52 14.23 3.79
CA SER A 105 5.86 14.05 3.19
C SER A 105 6.63 12.83 3.71
N GLU A 106 6.12 12.17 4.75
CA GLU A 106 6.65 10.92 5.31
C GLU A 106 5.80 9.70 4.93
N ILE A 107 4.79 9.88 4.05
CA ILE A 107 3.88 8.82 3.61
C ILE A 107 4.25 8.35 2.21
N LEU A 108 4.39 7.03 2.06
CA LEU A 108 4.35 6.35 0.78
C LEU A 108 2.97 5.70 0.63
N TYR A 109 2.25 6.04 -0.44
CA TYR A 109 0.99 5.40 -0.81
C TYR A 109 1.17 4.60 -2.09
N MET A 110 0.69 3.34 -2.10
CA MET A 110 0.64 2.52 -3.31
C MET A 110 -0.80 2.17 -3.64
N GLY A 111 -1.22 2.52 -4.84
CA GLY A 111 -2.52 2.19 -5.43
C GLY A 111 -2.34 1.75 -6.88
N ASP A 112 -3.36 1.17 -7.49
CA ASP A 112 -3.30 0.60 -8.82
C ASP A 112 -4.39 1.08 -9.78
N ASP A 113 -5.50 1.63 -9.26
CA ASP A 113 -6.66 1.99 -10.08
C ASP A 113 -7.22 3.38 -9.74
N LEU A 114 -8.16 3.85 -10.54
CA LEU A 114 -8.76 5.19 -10.49
C LEU A 114 -9.24 5.64 -9.09
N PRO A 115 -9.80 4.78 -8.23
CA PRO A 115 -10.16 5.16 -6.87
C PRO A 115 -9.00 5.65 -5.98
N ASP A 116 -7.76 5.33 -6.36
CA ASP A 116 -6.55 5.76 -5.64
C ASP A 116 -6.06 7.15 -6.09
N CYS A 117 -6.43 7.59 -7.30
CA CYS A 117 -5.97 8.84 -7.87
C CYS A 117 -6.13 10.07 -6.95
N PRO A 118 -7.24 10.23 -6.17
CA PRO A 118 -7.36 11.36 -5.27
C PRO A 118 -6.29 11.42 -4.17
N ILE A 119 -5.72 10.28 -3.78
CA ILE A 119 -4.62 10.20 -2.82
C ILE A 119 -3.27 10.34 -3.55
N LEU A 120 -3.09 9.62 -4.66
CA LEU A 120 -1.87 9.62 -5.45
C LEU A 120 -1.51 11.00 -6.04
N ASN A 121 -2.50 11.85 -6.30
CA ASN A 121 -2.30 13.23 -6.79
C ASN A 121 -1.97 14.24 -5.67
N ARG A 122 -1.87 13.85 -4.42
CA ARG A 122 -1.52 14.77 -3.35
C ARG A 122 -0.04 15.18 -3.47
N PRO A 123 0.28 16.48 -3.31
CA PRO A 123 1.60 17.02 -3.69
C PRO A 123 2.75 16.48 -2.84
N ASP A 124 2.48 16.14 -1.59
CA ASP A 124 3.52 15.76 -0.61
C ASP A 124 3.63 14.24 -0.41
N VAL A 125 2.63 13.47 -0.86
CA VAL A 125 2.66 12.00 -0.80
C VAL A 125 3.69 11.46 -1.79
N LEU A 126 4.51 10.50 -1.38
CA LEU A 126 5.25 9.68 -2.32
C LEU A 126 4.30 8.68 -2.98
N SER A 127 3.80 9.05 -4.16
CA SER A 127 2.89 8.24 -4.94
C SER A 127 3.62 7.12 -5.66
N THR A 128 3.13 5.89 -5.48
CA THR A 128 3.70 4.68 -6.07
C THR A 128 2.62 3.78 -6.63
N CYS A 129 2.97 2.92 -7.58
CA CYS A 129 2.06 1.90 -8.11
C CYS A 129 2.82 0.64 -8.57
N PRO A 130 2.13 -0.51 -8.69
CA PRO A 130 2.67 -1.70 -9.34
C PRO A 130 2.88 -1.50 -10.85
N ALA A 131 3.68 -2.39 -11.47
CA ALA A 131 3.97 -2.35 -12.91
C ALA A 131 2.72 -2.52 -13.79
N ASP A 132 1.71 -3.18 -13.29
CA ASP A 132 0.45 -3.50 -13.97
C ASP A 132 -0.74 -2.62 -13.54
N ALA A 133 -0.48 -1.52 -12.82
CA ALA A 133 -1.48 -0.49 -12.54
C ALA A 133 -2.06 0.09 -13.85
N VAL A 134 -3.27 0.63 -13.79
CA VAL A 134 -3.88 1.28 -14.96
C VAL A 134 -3.05 2.47 -15.44
N ALA A 135 -3.11 2.77 -16.73
CA ALA A 135 -2.25 3.78 -17.37
C ALA A 135 -2.38 5.17 -16.72
N GLU A 136 -3.58 5.54 -16.29
CA GLU A 136 -3.86 6.81 -15.61
C GLU A 136 -3.11 6.93 -14.27
N VAL A 137 -3.02 5.83 -13.52
CA VAL A 137 -2.28 5.77 -12.25
C VAL A 137 -0.78 5.82 -12.51
N GLN A 138 -0.29 5.03 -13.49
CA GLN A 138 1.13 5.08 -13.85
C GLN A 138 1.59 6.48 -14.28
N ALA A 139 0.71 7.25 -14.96
CA ALA A 139 1.04 8.59 -15.45
C ALA A 139 1.24 9.63 -14.33
N ILE A 140 0.69 9.40 -13.14
CA ILE A 140 0.75 10.33 -12.00
C ILE A 140 1.69 9.89 -10.89
N CYS A 141 2.10 8.62 -10.87
CA CYS A 141 2.98 8.09 -9.83
C CYS A 141 4.42 8.56 -9.99
N GLN A 142 5.06 8.89 -8.87
CA GLN A 142 6.48 9.27 -8.81
C GLN A 142 7.42 8.06 -8.88
N TYR A 143 6.93 6.90 -8.47
CA TYR A 143 7.66 5.65 -8.59
C TYR A 143 6.73 4.51 -9.03
N ILE A 144 7.12 3.82 -10.08
CA ILE A 144 6.45 2.62 -10.56
C ILE A 144 7.34 1.44 -10.19
N SER A 145 6.82 0.53 -9.38
CA SER A 145 7.52 -0.72 -9.07
C SER A 145 7.73 -1.55 -10.34
N PRO A 146 8.88 -2.19 -10.54
CA PRO A 146 9.07 -3.14 -11.63
C PRO A 146 8.30 -4.46 -11.41
N LYS A 147 7.59 -4.58 -10.31
CA LYS A 147 6.81 -5.75 -9.91
C LYS A 147 5.32 -5.49 -10.03
N SER A 148 4.56 -6.52 -10.40
CA SER A 148 3.10 -6.46 -10.45
C SER A 148 2.46 -6.59 -9.08
N GLY A 149 1.20 -6.15 -8.96
CA GLY A 149 0.40 -6.34 -7.76
C GLY A 149 0.30 -7.81 -7.35
N GLY A 150 0.38 -8.09 -6.05
CA GLY A 150 0.43 -9.44 -5.51
C GLY A 150 1.70 -10.24 -5.84
N HIS A 151 2.66 -9.63 -6.53
CA HIS A 151 3.91 -10.25 -6.98
C HIS A 151 5.14 -9.42 -6.58
N GLU A 152 5.21 -9.06 -5.31
CA GLU A 152 6.33 -8.35 -4.69
C GLU A 152 6.38 -6.84 -4.96
N ALA A 153 5.30 -6.21 -5.44
CA ALA A 153 5.26 -4.75 -5.62
C ALA A 153 5.33 -4.01 -4.27
N ALA A 154 4.58 -4.45 -3.26
CA ALA A 154 4.65 -3.88 -1.91
C ALA A 154 6.03 -4.13 -1.28
N ARG A 155 6.58 -5.33 -1.45
CA ARG A 155 7.93 -5.66 -1.00
C ARG A 155 8.97 -4.75 -1.64
N ASP A 156 8.89 -4.50 -2.93
CA ASP A 156 9.86 -3.65 -3.63
C ASP A 156 9.96 -2.27 -2.99
N VAL A 157 8.84 -1.56 -2.80
CA VAL A 157 8.87 -0.22 -2.20
C VAL A 157 9.30 -0.23 -0.74
N ILE A 158 8.93 -1.26 0.04
CA ILE A 158 9.39 -1.43 1.42
C ILE A 158 10.91 -1.61 1.44
N GLU A 159 11.45 -2.49 0.58
CA GLU A 159 12.90 -2.70 0.47
C GLU A 159 13.63 -1.42 0.08
N GLN A 160 13.14 -0.68 -0.92
CA GLN A 160 13.74 0.59 -1.37
C GLN A 160 13.84 1.59 -0.22
N VAL A 161 12.75 1.80 0.50
CA VAL A 161 12.69 2.70 1.65
C VAL A 161 13.63 2.23 2.77
N MET A 162 13.54 0.97 3.15
CA MET A 162 14.35 0.45 4.26
C MET A 162 15.84 0.40 3.93
N ARG A 163 16.21 0.14 2.66
CA ARG A 163 17.61 0.22 2.18
C ARG A 163 18.12 1.67 2.21
N ALA A 164 17.33 2.64 1.73
CA ALA A 164 17.70 4.05 1.78
C ALA A 164 17.94 4.55 3.21
N GLN A 165 17.33 3.89 4.20
CA GLN A 165 17.47 4.22 5.63
C GLN A 165 18.41 3.28 6.40
N GLY A 166 19.08 2.34 5.71
CA GLY A 166 20.00 1.37 6.33
C GLY A 166 19.31 0.37 7.28
N LYS A 167 18.01 0.12 7.08
CA LYS A 167 17.18 -0.73 7.95
C LYS A 167 16.81 -2.09 7.31
N TRP A 168 17.06 -2.28 6.02
CA TRP A 168 16.89 -3.57 5.37
C TRP A 168 18.19 -4.36 5.50
N GLY A 169 18.21 -5.32 6.39
CA GLY A 169 19.35 -6.19 6.63
C GLY A 169 18.96 -7.67 6.50
N VAL A 170 19.80 -8.43 5.81
CA VAL A 170 19.85 -9.88 5.91
C VAL A 170 21.06 -10.21 6.78
#